data_b610ed6cfea79ced8a2dc8753a61b744
#
_entry.id   b610ed6cfea79ced8a2dc8753a61b744
#
_cell.length_a   1.000
_cell.length_b   1.000
_cell.length_c   1.000
_cell.angle_alpha   90.00
_cell.angle_beta   90.00
_cell.angle_gamma   90.00
#
_symmetry.space_group_name_H-M   'P 1'
#
loop_
_entity.id
_entity.type
_entity.pdbx_description
1 polymer ?
#
loop_
_entity_poly.entity_id
_entity_poly.type
_entity_poly.pdbx_seq_one_letter_code
_entity_poly.pdbx_strand_id
1 'polypeptide(L)'
;MIVTCKYDIWANMSYDTFKDITIQQLEILVSLIEAGSFTRAAGKLFLTQPSLTKQIQNLEAATGTQLVKRGSTGISLTPEGQVIYDYAKRIIRLREDAKERVIRLKDQESGHIYVSASTIPATYILPHLLSNLKKAQPDIQVHMQMHDSSETLQIVLNDQAELGFIGKNPLNKKLVAERLWQDDLVLAVPVDHPLAKHRSVTVEKLTGIPFIIREKGSATRDIVEECLQRHLGTSLSRFNVICEMGSSEAVKEAILAGLGVSILSIFAIKREISQGLLTVVNVSDCKMERYFYLIYKKQFPLMKYHRRFLDIVKGYSPLCGKP
;
A
#
# COMPACT_ATOMS: atom_id res chain seq x y z
N MET A 1 -27.82 -2.81 -44.67
CA MET A 1 -26.50 -3.38 -44.34
C MET A 1 -26.38 -3.32 -42.84
N ILE A 2 -26.70 -4.46 -42.19
CA ILE A 2 -26.90 -4.60 -40.76
C ILE A 2 -25.52 -4.79 -40.13
N VAL A 3 -25.14 -3.89 -39.22
CA VAL A 3 -23.92 -3.99 -38.39
C VAL A 3 -24.19 -5.03 -37.35
N THR A 4 -23.71 -6.25 -37.53
CA THR A 4 -23.72 -7.31 -36.51
C THR A 4 -22.74 -6.95 -35.39
N CYS A 5 -23.28 -6.76 -34.22
CA CYS A 5 -22.58 -6.37 -32.98
C CYS A 5 -21.68 -7.50 -32.49
N LYS A 6 -20.43 -7.16 -32.19
CA LYS A 6 -19.37 -8.04 -31.65
C LYS A 6 -19.60 -8.52 -30.20
N TYR A 7 -20.80 -9.03 -29.87
CA TYR A 7 -21.14 -9.50 -28.53
C TYR A 7 -21.29 -11.03 -28.38
N ASP A 8 -21.00 -11.80 -29.48
CA ASP A 8 -21.22 -13.26 -29.43
C ASP A 8 -20.03 -14.10 -28.95
N ILE A 9 -18.92 -13.47 -28.50
CA ILE A 9 -17.77 -14.23 -27.93
C ILE A 9 -18.05 -14.69 -26.48
N TRP A 10 -19.02 -14.09 -25.81
CA TRP A 10 -19.37 -14.42 -24.40
C TRP A 10 -20.47 -15.48 -24.25
N ALA A 11 -21.13 -15.87 -25.34
CA ALA A 11 -22.28 -16.78 -25.32
C ALA A 11 -21.90 -18.27 -25.15
N ASN A 12 -20.62 -18.65 -25.22
CA ASN A 12 -20.16 -20.05 -25.11
C ASN A 12 -19.34 -20.38 -23.86
N MET A 13 -19.14 -19.44 -22.94
CA MET A 13 -18.71 -19.81 -21.58
C MET A 13 -19.99 -20.12 -20.79
N SER A 14 -20.13 -21.37 -20.31
CA SER A 14 -21.30 -21.78 -19.54
C SER A 14 -21.37 -20.93 -18.26
N TYR A 15 -22.16 -19.85 -18.34
CA TYR A 15 -22.44 -18.94 -17.20
C TYR A 15 -23.01 -19.69 -15.97
N ASP A 16 -23.31 -20.96 -16.11
CA ASP A 16 -23.99 -21.77 -15.07
C ASP A 16 -23.06 -22.35 -14.02
N THR A 17 -21.80 -22.58 -14.34
CA THR A 17 -20.85 -23.25 -13.43
C THR A 17 -20.38 -22.33 -12.29
N PHE A 18 -20.30 -21.01 -12.49
CA PHE A 18 -19.93 -20.06 -11.43
C PHE A 18 -20.96 -19.98 -10.28
N LYS A 19 -22.20 -20.41 -10.51
CA LYS A 19 -23.25 -20.48 -9.46
C LYS A 19 -22.91 -21.49 -8.36
N ASP A 20 -22.11 -22.50 -8.69
CA ASP A 20 -21.75 -23.58 -7.77
C ASP A 20 -20.55 -23.23 -6.86
N ILE A 21 -19.97 -22.05 -7.04
CA ILE A 21 -18.85 -21.58 -6.20
C ILE A 21 -19.40 -21.17 -4.84
N THR A 22 -18.88 -21.82 -3.80
CA THR A 22 -19.23 -21.52 -2.42
C THR A 22 -18.18 -20.61 -1.74
N ILE A 23 -18.62 -19.82 -0.77
CA ILE A 23 -17.71 -19.01 0.06
C ILE A 23 -16.67 -19.90 0.75
N GLN A 24 -17.04 -21.10 1.19
CA GLN A 24 -16.13 -22.05 1.80
C GLN A 24 -15.00 -22.46 0.86
N GLN A 25 -15.27 -22.68 -0.42
CA GLN A 25 -14.23 -23.00 -1.41
C GLN A 25 -13.29 -21.82 -1.62
N LEU A 26 -13.79 -20.59 -1.61
CA LEU A 26 -12.97 -19.38 -1.68
C LEU A 26 -12.06 -19.24 -0.43
N GLU A 27 -12.58 -19.52 0.77
CA GLU A 27 -11.79 -19.56 2.01
C GLU A 27 -10.67 -20.62 1.96
N ILE A 28 -10.98 -21.77 1.41
CA ILE A 28 -10.03 -22.87 1.25
C ILE A 28 -8.90 -22.44 0.29
N LEU A 29 -9.22 -21.81 -0.85
CA LEU A 29 -8.21 -21.30 -1.79
C LEU A 29 -7.29 -20.28 -1.10
N VAL A 30 -7.87 -19.29 -0.42
CA VAL A 30 -7.09 -18.26 0.29
C VAL A 30 -6.19 -18.90 1.35
N SER A 31 -6.72 -19.77 2.20
CA SER A 31 -5.96 -20.45 3.24
C SER A 31 -4.85 -21.34 2.68
N LEU A 32 -5.09 -22.01 1.53
CA LEU A 32 -4.11 -22.85 0.87
C LEU A 32 -2.89 -22.07 0.40
N ILE A 33 -3.12 -20.91 -0.24
CA ILE A 33 -2.05 -20.06 -0.75
C ILE A 33 -1.26 -19.43 0.41
N GLU A 34 -1.94 -18.93 1.44
CA GLU A 34 -1.29 -18.35 2.62
C GLU A 34 -0.46 -19.40 3.40
N ALA A 35 -0.94 -20.63 3.49
CA ALA A 35 -0.21 -21.72 4.15
C ALA A 35 0.93 -22.31 3.30
N GLY A 36 0.86 -22.18 1.97
CA GLY A 36 1.81 -22.74 1.02
C GLY A 36 1.88 -24.28 1.01
N SER A 37 0.93 -24.98 1.67
CA SER A 37 0.90 -26.44 1.80
C SER A 37 -0.51 -26.95 2.04
N PHE A 38 -0.92 -27.98 1.30
CA PHE A 38 -2.22 -28.65 1.49
C PHE A 38 -2.41 -29.17 2.91
N THR A 39 -1.38 -29.80 3.48
CA THR A 39 -1.44 -30.34 4.83
C THR A 39 -1.59 -29.24 5.89
N ARG A 40 -0.82 -28.16 5.77
CA ARG A 40 -0.91 -27.03 6.71
C ARG A 40 -2.24 -26.30 6.60
N ALA A 41 -2.74 -26.09 5.38
CA ALA A 41 -4.05 -25.46 5.16
C ALA A 41 -5.19 -26.33 5.71
N ALA A 42 -5.14 -27.64 5.49
CA ALA A 42 -6.12 -28.58 6.02
C ALA A 42 -6.16 -28.54 7.56
N GLY A 43 -4.99 -28.56 8.22
CA GLY A 43 -4.90 -28.42 9.68
C GLY A 43 -5.47 -27.10 10.19
N LYS A 44 -5.17 -25.97 9.51
CA LYS A 44 -5.70 -24.62 9.87
C LYS A 44 -7.24 -24.54 9.76
N LEU A 45 -7.82 -25.27 8.80
CA LEU A 45 -9.27 -25.28 8.53
C LEU A 45 -10.01 -26.43 9.20
N PHE A 46 -9.34 -27.25 10.02
CA PHE A 46 -9.90 -28.46 10.65
C PHE A 46 -10.47 -29.44 9.62
N LEU A 47 -9.83 -29.55 8.45
CA LEU A 47 -10.19 -30.46 7.37
C LEU A 47 -9.12 -31.58 7.22
N THR A 48 -9.51 -32.69 6.57
CA THR A 48 -8.52 -33.63 6.06
C THR A 48 -7.91 -33.13 4.75
N GLN A 49 -6.66 -33.50 4.46
CA GLN A 49 -6.01 -33.11 3.20
C GLN A 49 -6.78 -33.61 1.95
N PRO A 50 -7.34 -34.83 1.89
CA PRO A 50 -8.18 -35.27 0.77
C PRO A 50 -9.42 -34.38 0.59
N SER A 51 -10.09 -34.01 1.70
CA SER A 51 -11.25 -33.13 1.66
C SER A 51 -10.92 -31.75 1.08
N LEU A 52 -9.80 -31.14 1.55
CA LEU A 52 -9.34 -29.87 1.04
C LEU A 52 -8.98 -29.95 -0.44
N THR A 53 -8.28 -31.02 -0.86
CA THR A 53 -7.94 -31.25 -2.27
C THR A 53 -9.22 -31.34 -3.13
N LYS A 54 -10.24 -32.06 -2.66
CA LYS A 54 -11.50 -32.20 -3.38
C LYS A 54 -12.23 -30.85 -3.53
N GLN A 55 -12.20 -30.01 -2.50
CA GLN A 55 -12.82 -28.67 -2.58
C GLN A 55 -12.10 -27.76 -3.59
N ILE A 56 -10.77 -27.79 -3.67
CA ILE A 56 -10.01 -27.07 -4.71
C ILE A 56 -10.37 -27.60 -6.10
N GLN A 57 -10.43 -28.91 -6.30
CA GLN A 57 -10.85 -29.52 -7.56
C GLN A 57 -12.28 -29.12 -7.98
N ASN A 58 -13.21 -29.07 -7.01
CA ASN A 58 -14.56 -28.59 -7.27
C ASN A 58 -14.58 -27.11 -7.68
N LEU A 59 -13.78 -26.26 -7.05
CA LEU A 59 -13.63 -24.87 -7.41
C LEU A 59 -13.04 -24.70 -8.82
N GLU A 60 -12.00 -25.48 -9.16
CA GLU A 60 -11.40 -25.51 -10.50
C GLU A 60 -12.41 -26.01 -11.55
N ALA A 61 -13.20 -27.04 -11.22
CA ALA A 61 -14.27 -27.51 -12.11
C ALA A 61 -15.36 -26.44 -12.32
N ALA A 62 -15.76 -25.72 -11.27
CA ALA A 62 -16.73 -24.63 -11.36
C ALA A 62 -16.22 -23.44 -12.16
N THR A 63 -14.92 -23.15 -12.09
CA THR A 63 -14.29 -22.07 -12.87
C THR A 63 -13.87 -22.50 -14.29
N GLY A 64 -13.90 -23.80 -14.57
CA GLY A 64 -13.45 -24.35 -15.85
C GLY A 64 -11.96 -24.24 -16.12
N THR A 65 -11.16 -23.92 -15.11
CA THR A 65 -9.72 -23.69 -15.26
C THR A 65 -8.94 -24.13 -14.03
N GLN A 66 -7.67 -24.47 -14.19
CA GLN A 66 -6.77 -24.75 -13.09
C GLN A 66 -6.37 -23.45 -12.38
N LEU A 67 -6.54 -23.40 -11.07
CA LEU A 67 -6.24 -22.22 -10.24
C LEU A 67 -4.91 -22.33 -9.51
N VAL A 68 -4.48 -23.57 -9.22
CA VAL A 68 -3.32 -23.86 -8.37
C VAL A 68 -2.33 -24.76 -9.10
N LYS A 69 -1.04 -24.41 -9.07
CA LYS A 69 0.08 -25.23 -9.57
C LYS A 69 0.87 -25.79 -8.39
N ARG A 70 1.26 -27.07 -8.50
CA ARG A 70 2.21 -27.70 -7.59
C ARG A 70 3.59 -27.68 -8.23
N GLY A 71 4.57 -27.11 -7.59
CA GLY A 71 5.95 -27.07 -8.04
C GLY A 71 6.92 -27.61 -7.00
N SER A 72 8.19 -27.72 -7.34
CA SER A 72 9.26 -28.15 -6.43
C SER A 72 9.45 -27.21 -5.25
N THR A 73 9.06 -25.94 -5.40
CA THR A 73 9.15 -24.88 -4.38
C THR A 73 7.86 -24.68 -3.57
N GLY A 74 6.81 -25.50 -3.83
CA GLY A 74 5.54 -25.42 -3.12
C GLY A 74 4.33 -25.17 -4.04
N ILE A 75 3.36 -24.42 -3.53
CA ILE A 75 2.10 -24.15 -4.21
C ILE A 75 2.11 -22.72 -4.71
N SER A 76 1.72 -22.51 -5.97
CA SER A 76 1.56 -21.19 -6.59
C SER A 76 0.24 -21.07 -7.33
N LEU A 77 -0.21 -19.85 -7.55
CA LEU A 77 -1.41 -19.58 -8.37
C LEU A 77 -1.07 -19.61 -9.87
N THR A 78 -2.07 -19.99 -10.67
CA THR A 78 -2.07 -19.68 -12.11
C THR A 78 -2.47 -18.21 -12.32
N PRO A 79 -2.36 -17.61 -13.53
CA PRO A 79 -2.91 -16.28 -13.80
C PRO A 79 -4.41 -16.19 -13.50
N GLU A 80 -5.18 -17.21 -13.86
CA GLU A 80 -6.61 -17.32 -13.56
C GLU A 80 -6.84 -17.48 -12.05
N GLY A 81 -6.00 -18.28 -11.41
CA GLY A 81 -6.02 -18.46 -9.95
C GLY A 81 -5.77 -17.16 -9.20
N GLN A 82 -4.89 -16.29 -9.71
CA GLN A 82 -4.63 -14.98 -9.12
C GLN A 82 -5.90 -14.11 -9.15
N VAL A 83 -6.62 -14.10 -10.27
CA VAL A 83 -7.89 -13.37 -10.39
C VAL A 83 -8.90 -13.87 -9.36
N ILE A 84 -9.13 -15.20 -9.30
CA ILE A 84 -10.09 -15.77 -8.34
C ILE A 84 -9.64 -15.51 -6.89
N TYR A 85 -8.35 -15.63 -6.58
CA TYR A 85 -7.81 -15.36 -5.25
C TYR A 85 -8.07 -13.91 -4.79
N ASP A 86 -7.85 -12.94 -5.66
CA ASP A 86 -8.07 -11.51 -5.35
C ASP A 86 -9.56 -11.24 -5.10
N TYR A 87 -10.45 -11.81 -5.91
CA TYR A 87 -11.90 -11.71 -5.68
C TYR A 87 -12.34 -12.49 -4.44
N ALA A 88 -11.76 -13.67 -4.17
CA ALA A 88 -12.04 -14.47 -2.98
C ALA A 88 -11.78 -13.66 -1.70
N LYS A 89 -10.62 -13.02 -1.60
CA LYS A 89 -10.28 -12.13 -0.46
C LYS A 89 -11.31 -11.01 -0.28
N ARG A 90 -11.79 -10.42 -1.37
CA ARG A 90 -12.80 -9.36 -1.33
C ARG A 90 -14.16 -9.87 -0.86
N ILE A 91 -14.60 -11.03 -1.37
CA ILE A 91 -15.89 -11.64 -1.01
C ILE A 91 -15.89 -12.05 0.46
N ILE A 92 -14.82 -12.73 0.92
CA ILE A 92 -14.68 -13.15 2.33
C ILE A 92 -14.73 -11.92 3.24
N ARG A 93 -14.02 -10.87 2.87
CA ARG A 93 -14.02 -9.62 3.63
C ARG A 93 -15.39 -8.96 3.66
N LEU A 94 -16.09 -8.86 2.53
CA LEU A 94 -17.46 -8.31 2.47
C LEU A 94 -18.42 -9.09 3.36
N ARG A 95 -18.29 -10.43 3.42
CA ARG A 95 -19.08 -11.26 4.32
C ARG A 95 -18.83 -10.93 5.80
N GLU A 96 -17.55 -10.82 6.19
CA GLU A 96 -17.22 -10.47 7.57
C GLU A 96 -17.68 -9.05 7.93
N ASP A 97 -17.53 -8.11 7.01
CA ASP A 97 -18.02 -6.74 7.17
C ASP A 97 -19.54 -6.70 7.35
N ALA A 98 -20.27 -7.46 6.53
CA ALA A 98 -21.73 -7.59 6.66
C ALA A 98 -22.13 -8.20 8.02
N LYS A 99 -21.45 -9.28 8.44
CA LYS A 99 -21.67 -9.92 9.73
C LYS A 99 -21.42 -8.94 10.88
N GLU A 100 -20.30 -8.22 10.85
CA GLU A 100 -19.97 -7.22 11.85
C GLU A 100 -21.00 -6.10 11.90
N ARG A 101 -21.46 -5.61 10.74
CA ARG A 101 -22.49 -4.58 10.65
C ARG A 101 -23.81 -5.04 11.26
N VAL A 102 -24.21 -6.28 10.99
CA VAL A 102 -25.45 -6.87 11.57
C VAL A 102 -25.31 -6.99 13.08
N ILE A 103 -24.19 -7.50 13.61
CA ILE A 103 -23.95 -7.62 15.05
C ILE A 103 -23.96 -6.24 15.72
N ARG A 104 -23.46 -5.22 15.03
CA ARG A 104 -23.29 -3.85 15.53
C ARG A 104 -24.42 -2.88 15.20
N LEU A 105 -25.55 -3.37 14.65
CA LEU A 105 -26.75 -2.54 14.51
C LEU A 105 -27.19 -1.91 15.84
N LYS A 106 -26.78 -2.49 16.97
CA LYS A 106 -27.06 -1.98 18.33
C LYS A 106 -25.96 -1.04 18.87
N ASP A 107 -24.71 -1.18 18.42
CA ASP A 107 -23.59 -0.36 18.87
C ASP A 107 -22.81 0.20 17.68
N GLN A 108 -23.14 1.44 17.30
CA GLN A 108 -22.52 2.15 16.16
C GLN A 108 -21.21 2.85 16.55
N GLU A 109 -20.74 2.71 17.78
CA GLU A 109 -19.60 3.45 18.31
C GLU A 109 -18.31 2.65 18.25
N SER A 110 -18.39 1.33 18.27
CA SER A 110 -17.25 0.40 18.15
C SER A 110 -17.09 -0.14 16.72
N GLY A 111 -15.87 -0.46 16.29
CA GLY A 111 -15.66 -0.99 14.96
C GLY A 111 -14.21 -1.34 14.59
N HIS A 112 -14.09 -2.09 13.51
CA HIS A 112 -12.81 -2.36 12.85
C HIS A 112 -12.67 -1.46 11.64
N ILE A 113 -11.53 -0.83 11.48
CA ILE A 113 -11.19 0.01 10.34
C ILE A 113 -9.98 -0.62 9.63
N TYR A 114 -10.14 -0.87 8.34
CA TYR A 114 -9.07 -1.45 7.53
C TYR A 114 -8.39 -0.36 6.72
N VAL A 115 -7.11 -0.20 6.98
CA VAL A 115 -6.29 0.88 6.43
C VAL A 115 -5.16 0.29 5.59
N SER A 116 -4.96 0.84 4.41
CA SER A 116 -3.71 0.70 3.66
C SER A 116 -2.96 2.02 3.72
N ALA A 117 -1.66 2.01 3.98
CA ALA A 117 -0.90 3.24 4.10
C ALA A 117 0.45 3.12 3.40
N SER A 118 0.85 4.20 2.72
CA SER A 118 2.20 4.29 2.15
C SER A 118 3.25 4.40 3.25
N THR A 119 4.49 4.09 2.93
CA THR A 119 5.58 3.85 3.88
C THR A 119 5.76 4.94 4.93
N ILE A 120 5.72 6.22 4.57
CA ILE A 120 5.91 7.31 5.54
C ILE A 120 4.74 7.43 6.52
N PRO A 121 3.47 7.55 6.10
CA PRO A 121 2.34 7.53 7.02
C PRO A 121 2.33 6.28 7.90
N ALA A 122 2.55 5.09 7.33
CA ALA A 122 2.49 3.83 8.07
C ALA A 122 3.56 3.71 9.16
N THR A 123 4.77 4.19 8.87
CA THR A 123 5.92 4.01 9.77
C THR A 123 6.04 5.14 10.80
N TYR A 124 5.81 6.39 10.39
CA TYR A 124 6.22 7.53 11.19
C TYR A 124 5.06 8.41 11.71
N ILE A 125 3.88 8.34 11.12
CA ILE A 125 2.76 9.22 11.48
C ILE A 125 1.64 8.45 12.16
N LEU A 126 1.09 7.43 11.51
CA LEU A 126 -0.08 6.70 11.99
C LEU A 126 0.14 5.99 13.34
N PRO A 127 1.29 5.40 13.67
CA PRO A 127 1.47 4.78 14.99
C PRO A 127 1.25 5.76 16.16
N HIS A 128 1.70 7.00 16.02
CA HIS A 128 1.49 8.05 17.04
C HIS A 128 0.02 8.48 17.09
N LEU A 129 -0.62 8.64 15.93
CA LEU A 129 -2.04 8.94 15.82
C LEU A 129 -2.89 7.84 16.45
N LEU A 130 -2.59 6.57 16.17
CA LEU A 130 -3.30 5.41 16.71
C LEU A 130 -3.15 5.29 18.22
N SER A 131 -2.01 5.70 18.79
CA SER A 131 -1.85 5.80 20.25
C SER A 131 -2.85 6.80 20.85
N ASN A 132 -3.07 7.94 20.21
CA ASN A 132 -4.07 8.93 20.64
C ASN A 132 -5.51 8.41 20.44
N LEU A 133 -5.76 7.75 19.31
CA LEU A 133 -7.06 7.11 19.04
C LEU A 133 -7.41 6.11 20.13
N LYS A 134 -6.48 5.23 20.52
CA LYS A 134 -6.72 4.19 21.54
C LYS A 134 -7.10 4.77 22.90
N LYS A 135 -6.55 5.94 23.25
CA LYS A 135 -6.91 6.65 24.50
C LYS A 135 -8.31 7.26 24.41
N ALA A 136 -8.66 7.84 23.26
CA ALA A 136 -9.93 8.55 23.07
C ALA A 136 -11.10 7.61 22.72
N GLN A 137 -10.82 6.52 22.00
CA GLN A 137 -11.82 5.59 21.46
C GLN A 137 -11.30 4.14 21.58
N PRO A 138 -11.32 3.54 22.77
CA PRO A 138 -10.74 2.22 23.04
C PRO A 138 -11.41 1.08 22.26
N ASP A 139 -12.65 1.27 21.81
CA ASP A 139 -13.46 0.28 21.13
C ASP A 139 -13.31 0.30 19.59
N ILE A 140 -12.49 1.23 19.06
CA ILE A 140 -12.12 1.25 17.65
C ILE A 140 -10.81 0.48 17.49
N GLN A 141 -10.84 -0.53 16.62
CA GLN A 141 -9.66 -1.30 16.22
C GLN A 141 -9.26 -0.94 14.79
N VAL A 142 -7.97 -0.72 14.57
CA VAL A 142 -7.44 -0.38 13.24
C VAL A 142 -6.49 -1.49 12.79
N HIS A 143 -6.81 -2.07 11.62
CA HIS A 143 -5.98 -3.03 10.93
C HIS A 143 -5.25 -2.32 9.80
N MET A 144 -3.94 -2.13 9.95
CA MET A 144 -3.14 -1.38 8.98
C MET A 144 -2.15 -2.28 8.26
N GLN A 145 -2.12 -2.14 6.94
CA GLN A 145 -1.10 -2.75 6.07
C GLN A 145 -0.30 -1.66 5.38
N MET A 146 0.99 -1.90 5.22
CA MET A 146 1.91 -0.97 4.56
C MET A 146 2.20 -1.45 3.14
N HIS A 147 2.10 -0.51 2.19
CA HIS A 147 2.37 -0.70 0.78
C HIS A 147 3.05 0.55 0.20
N ASP A 148 3.29 0.59 -1.11
CA ASP A 148 3.60 1.86 -1.76
C ASP A 148 2.31 2.70 -2.02
N SER A 149 2.47 3.92 -2.54
CA SER A 149 1.31 4.80 -2.78
C SER A 149 0.42 4.32 -3.92
N SER A 150 0.99 3.72 -4.96
CA SER A 150 0.23 3.21 -6.10
C SER A 150 -0.54 1.95 -5.72
N GLU A 151 0.08 1.05 -4.99
CA GLU A 151 -0.56 -0.17 -4.48
C GLU A 151 -1.65 0.17 -3.47
N THR A 152 -1.40 1.10 -2.53
CA THR A 152 -2.42 1.61 -1.60
C THR A 152 -3.64 2.15 -2.33
N LEU A 153 -3.43 2.91 -3.42
CA LEU A 153 -4.51 3.42 -4.26
C LEU A 153 -5.35 2.28 -4.85
N GLN A 154 -4.72 1.24 -5.39
CA GLN A 154 -5.40 0.08 -5.97
C GLN A 154 -6.14 -0.74 -4.91
N ILE A 155 -5.54 -0.93 -3.75
CA ILE A 155 -6.14 -1.63 -2.60
C ILE A 155 -7.46 -0.96 -2.19
N VAL A 156 -7.49 0.38 -2.09
CA VAL A 156 -8.72 1.12 -1.78
C VAL A 156 -9.74 1.04 -2.93
N LEU A 157 -9.29 1.21 -4.18
CA LEU A 157 -10.17 1.09 -5.36
C LEU A 157 -10.80 -0.31 -5.49
N ASN A 158 -10.10 -1.34 -5.03
CA ASN A 158 -10.52 -2.73 -5.08
C ASN A 158 -11.24 -3.20 -3.80
N ASP A 159 -11.66 -2.30 -2.89
CA ASP A 159 -12.34 -2.61 -1.62
C ASP A 159 -11.54 -3.53 -0.68
N GLN A 160 -10.22 -3.61 -0.85
CA GLN A 160 -9.33 -4.37 0.02
C GLN A 160 -8.90 -3.58 1.26
N ALA A 161 -9.03 -2.26 1.27
CA ALA A 161 -9.00 -1.37 2.41
C ALA A 161 -10.13 -0.34 2.33
N GLU A 162 -10.60 0.13 3.47
CA GLU A 162 -11.64 1.15 3.57
C GLU A 162 -11.07 2.54 3.39
N LEU A 163 -9.94 2.77 4.03
CA LEU A 163 -9.22 4.02 4.03
C LEU A 163 -7.79 3.81 3.52
N GLY A 164 -7.25 4.80 2.83
CA GLY A 164 -5.87 4.79 2.39
C GLY A 164 -5.13 6.07 2.78
N PHE A 165 -3.82 5.98 3.00
CA PHE A 165 -2.95 7.13 3.22
C PHE A 165 -1.82 7.11 2.20
N ILE A 166 -1.77 8.09 1.31
CA ILE A 166 -0.82 8.16 0.21
C ILE A 166 -0.09 9.51 0.17
N GLY A 167 1.09 9.53 -0.47
CA GLY A 167 1.97 10.70 -0.52
C GLY A 167 1.76 11.61 -1.72
N LYS A 168 0.67 11.46 -2.49
CA LYS A 168 0.37 12.26 -3.68
C LYS A 168 -1.14 12.28 -3.93
N ASN A 169 -1.67 13.39 -4.47
CA ASN A 169 -3.08 13.45 -4.86
C ASN A 169 -3.36 12.44 -6.00
N PRO A 170 -4.27 11.48 -5.83
CA PRO A 170 -4.52 10.46 -6.83
C PRO A 170 -5.26 10.96 -8.07
N LEU A 171 -5.84 12.16 -8.05
CA LEU A 171 -6.66 12.74 -9.13
C LEU A 171 -7.74 11.78 -9.67
N ASN A 172 -8.29 10.93 -8.82
CA ASN A 172 -9.25 9.89 -9.20
C ASN A 172 -10.68 10.29 -8.82
N LYS A 173 -11.57 10.34 -9.82
CA LYS A 173 -12.98 10.78 -9.64
C LYS A 173 -13.83 9.85 -8.76
N LYS A 174 -13.43 8.58 -8.57
CA LYS A 174 -14.14 7.60 -7.73
C LYS A 174 -13.83 7.76 -6.24
N LEU A 175 -12.79 8.51 -5.91
CA LEU A 175 -12.30 8.69 -4.54
C LEU A 175 -12.64 10.07 -4.00
N VAL A 176 -12.80 10.13 -2.68
CA VAL A 176 -12.54 11.31 -1.88
C VAL A 176 -11.05 11.31 -1.58
N ALA A 177 -10.39 12.45 -1.78
CA ALA A 177 -8.99 12.65 -1.44
C ALA A 177 -8.89 13.90 -0.57
N GLU A 178 -8.65 13.72 0.71
CA GLU A 178 -8.52 14.81 1.68
C GLU A 178 -7.05 15.09 1.96
N ARG A 179 -6.63 16.33 1.74
CA ARG A 179 -5.26 16.75 2.04
C ARG A 179 -5.05 16.83 3.54
N LEU A 180 -4.01 16.17 4.03
CA LEU A 180 -3.66 16.09 5.45
C LEU A 180 -2.37 16.85 5.76
N TRP A 181 -1.26 16.15 5.86
CA TRP A 181 0.00 16.63 6.42
C TRP A 181 0.98 17.03 5.31
N GLN A 182 1.64 18.16 5.50
CA GLN A 182 2.75 18.56 4.65
C GLN A 182 4.00 17.78 4.98
N ASP A 183 4.82 17.53 3.97
CA ASP A 183 6.10 16.83 4.06
C ASP A 183 7.10 17.45 3.09
N ASP A 184 8.34 17.62 3.54
CA ASP A 184 9.46 18.07 2.73
C ASP A 184 10.32 16.88 2.34
N LEU A 185 10.59 16.76 1.04
CA LEU A 185 11.56 15.80 0.52
C LEU A 185 12.93 16.49 0.45
N VAL A 186 13.89 15.92 1.16
CA VAL A 186 15.20 16.52 1.38
C VAL A 186 16.32 15.56 0.95
N LEU A 187 17.44 16.10 0.50
CA LEU A 187 18.63 15.30 0.28
C LEU A 187 19.24 14.93 1.64
N ALA A 188 19.24 13.65 1.93
CA ALA A 188 19.83 13.06 3.13
C ALA A 188 21.23 12.56 2.82
N VAL A 189 22.19 12.98 3.64
CA VAL A 189 23.59 12.56 3.52
C VAL A 189 24.15 12.21 4.91
N PRO A 190 25.12 11.28 5.02
CA PRO A 190 25.89 11.07 6.25
C PRO A 190 26.59 12.37 6.69
N VAL A 191 26.76 12.58 7.98
CA VAL A 191 27.39 13.82 8.50
C VAL A 191 28.85 13.99 8.08
N ASP A 192 29.55 12.90 7.80
CA ASP A 192 30.92 12.86 7.32
C ASP A 192 31.05 12.96 5.78
N HIS A 193 29.93 12.91 5.06
CA HIS A 193 29.90 13.01 3.60
C HIS A 193 30.36 14.39 3.13
N PRO A 194 31.16 14.52 2.04
CA PRO A 194 31.62 15.81 1.54
C PRO A 194 30.49 16.84 1.32
N LEU A 195 29.30 16.42 0.90
CA LEU A 195 28.15 17.30 0.72
C LEU A 195 27.62 17.88 2.02
N ALA A 196 27.86 17.27 3.17
CA ALA A 196 27.39 17.77 4.47
C ALA A 196 27.96 19.17 4.82
N LYS A 197 29.10 19.52 4.21
CA LYS A 197 29.73 20.84 4.37
C LYS A 197 29.04 21.95 3.57
N HIS A 198 28.12 21.61 2.67
CA HIS A 198 27.39 22.54 1.83
C HIS A 198 25.99 22.80 2.37
N ARG A 199 25.56 24.05 2.44
CA ARG A 199 24.16 24.39 2.77
C ARG A 199 23.18 24.03 1.66
N SER A 200 23.65 24.06 0.41
CA SER A 200 22.86 23.71 -0.76
C SER A 200 23.72 23.18 -1.89
N VAL A 201 23.10 22.36 -2.74
CA VAL A 201 23.68 21.82 -3.97
C VAL A 201 22.68 21.93 -5.11
N THR A 202 23.16 21.92 -6.34
CA THR A 202 22.31 21.79 -7.54
C THR A 202 22.14 20.33 -7.89
N VAL A 203 21.07 20.01 -8.63
CA VAL A 203 20.82 18.64 -9.15
C VAL A 203 22.00 18.14 -9.99
N GLU A 204 22.62 19.00 -10.77
CA GLU A 204 23.78 18.63 -11.60
C GLU A 204 24.92 18.04 -10.78
N LYS A 205 25.21 18.59 -9.59
CA LYS A 205 26.23 18.04 -8.68
C LYS A 205 25.88 16.64 -8.16
N LEU A 206 24.61 16.27 -8.15
CA LEU A 206 24.16 14.97 -7.67
C LEU A 206 24.35 13.86 -8.72
N THR A 207 24.44 14.20 -10.01
CA THR A 207 24.48 13.19 -11.09
C THR A 207 25.73 12.29 -11.02
N GLY A 208 26.85 12.80 -10.51
CA GLY A 208 28.10 12.03 -10.36
C GLY A 208 28.25 11.29 -9.03
N ILE A 209 27.30 11.45 -8.09
CA ILE A 209 27.39 10.88 -6.75
C ILE A 209 26.62 9.57 -6.71
N PRO A 210 27.10 8.52 -6.01
CA PRO A 210 26.33 7.31 -5.77
C PRO A 210 24.95 7.65 -5.20
N PHE A 211 23.89 7.31 -5.93
CA PHE A 211 22.54 7.71 -5.61
C PHE A 211 21.63 6.49 -5.43
N ILE A 212 20.84 6.50 -4.38
CA ILE A 212 19.88 5.46 -4.05
C ILE A 212 18.48 5.98 -4.39
N ILE A 213 17.68 5.18 -5.07
CA ILE A 213 16.32 5.57 -5.43
C ILE A 213 15.27 4.65 -4.79
N ARG A 214 14.06 5.18 -4.69
CA ARG A 214 12.89 4.40 -4.32
C ARG A 214 12.37 3.62 -5.52
N GLU A 215 11.64 2.55 -5.24
CA GLU A 215 10.94 1.69 -6.19
C GLU A 215 9.91 2.47 -7.01
N LYS A 216 9.52 1.91 -8.17
CA LYS A 216 8.38 2.39 -8.94
C LYS A 216 7.09 2.23 -8.13
N GLY A 217 6.19 3.23 -8.19
CA GLY A 217 4.98 3.28 -7.35
C GLY A 217 5.15 4.12 -6.08
N SER A 218 6.38 4.42 -5.68
CA SER A 218 6.66 5.33 -4.59
C SER A 218 6.34 6.79 -4.95
N ALA A 219 5.46 7.43 -4.18
CA ALA A 219 5.19 8.86 -4.36
C ALA A 219 6.43 9.75 -4.18
N THR A 220 7.42 9.32 -3.38
CA THR A 220 8.70 10.03 -3.24
C THR A 220 9.44 10.05 -4.57
N ARG A 221 9.57 8.90 -5.24
CA ARG A 221 10.19 8.80 -6.55
C ARG A 221 9.46 9.64 -7.59
N ASP A 222 8.14 9.52 -7.67
CA ASP A 222 7.32 10.28 -8.62
C ASP A 222 7.54 11.78 -8.50
N ILE A 223 7.58 12.31 -7.25
CA ILE A 223 7.76 13.74 -7.01
C ILE A 223 9.17 14.18 -7.40
N VAL A 224 10.19 13.38 -7.11
CA VAL A 224 11.57 13.65 -7.55
C VAL A 224 11.63 13.68 -9.08
N GLU A 225 11.09 12.69 -9.77
CA GLU A 225 11.08 12.63 -11.23
C GLU A 225 10.28 13.80 -11.84
N GLU A 226 9.12 14.16 -11.27
CA GLU A 226 8.33 15.32 -11.71
C GLU A 226 9.08 16.64 -11.51
N CYS A 227 9.80 16.81 -10.39
CA CYS A 227 10.60 18.00 -10.14
C CYS A 227 11.75 18.11 -11.14
N LEU A 228 12.50 17.01 -11.37
CA LEU A 228 13.58 16.95 -12.34
C LEU A 228 13.10 17.27 -13.75
N GLN A 229 12.01 16.66 -14.18
CA GLN A 229 11.45 16.87 -15.51
C GLN A 229 10.93 18.30 -15.71
N ARG A 230 10.19 18.83 -14.73
CA ARG A 230 9.50 20.13 -14.84
C ARG A 230 10.45 21.32 -14.80
N HIS A 231 11.45 21.27 -13.91
CA HIS A 231 12.33 22.40 -13.67
C HIS A 231 13.64 22.35 -14.46
N LEU A 232 14.12 21.15 -14.82
CA LEU A 232 15.44 20.95 -15.39
C LEU A 232 15.43 20.16 -16.70
N GLY A 233 14.27 19.68 -17.16
CA GLY A 233 14.16 18.84 -18.37
C GLY A 233 15.00 17.56 -18.32
N THR A 234 15.28 17.06 -17.11
CA THR A 234 16.15 15.90 -16.86
C THR A 234 15.38 14.79 -16.12
N SER A 235 16.01 13.65 -15.90
CA SER A 235 15.41 12.51 -15.21
C SER A 235 16.44 11.77 -14.35
N LEU A 236 15.97 10.85 -13.50
CA LEU A 236 16.84 9.99 -12.68
C LEU A 236 17.81 9.11 -13.51
N SER A 237 17.55 8.93 -14.82
CA SER A 237 18.48 8.18 -15.69
C SER A 237 19.86 8.85 -15.85
N ARG A 238 20.00 10.13 -15.54
CA ARG A 238 21.29 10.85 -15.54
C ARG A 238 22.08 10.72 -14.23
N PHE A 239 21.46 10.16 -13.20
CA PHE A 239 22.10 9.97 -11.91
C PHE A 239 22.91 8.67 -11.91
N ASN A 240 23.97 8.63 -11.11
CA ASN A 240 24.70 7.40 -10.82
C ASN A 240 23.89 6.53 -9.84
N VAL A 241 22.78 5.95 -10.33
CA VAL A 241 21.90 5.10 -9.51
C VAL A 241 22.58 3.76 -9.28
N ILE A 242 22.91 3.50 -8.01
CA ILE A 242 23.60 2.26 -7.60
C ILE A 242 22.64 1.18 -7.12
N CYS A 243 21.46 1.57 -6.61
CA CYS A 243 20.41 0.62 -6.22
C CYS A 243 19.03 1.28 -6.14
N GLU A 244 18.00 0.43 -6.23
CA GLU A 244 16.60 0.76 -6.02
C GLU A 244 16.07 -0.03 -4.81
N MET A 245 15.34 0.62 -3.89
CA MET A 245 14.87 0.01 -2.64
C MET A 245 13.39 0.26 -2.40
N GLY A 246 12.70 -0.78 -1.89
CA GLY A 246 11.24 -0.84 -1.71
C GLY A 246 10.69 -0.09 -0.49
N SER A 247 11.50 0.60 0.31
CA SER A 247 11.01 1.38 1.44
C SER A 247 11.94 2.54 1.80
N SER A 248 11.39 3.59 2.41
CA SER A 248 12.18 4.72 2.91
C SER A 248 13.15 4.30 4.01
N GLU A 249 12.79 3.30 4.80
CA GLU A 249 13.63 2.75 5.86
C GLU A 249 14.87 2.05 5.27
N ALA A 250 14.68 1.21 4.24
CA ALA A 250 15.78 0.55 3.56
C ALA A 250 16.74 1.56 2.91
N VAL A 251 16.21 2.61 2.28
CA VAL A 251 17.04 3.69 1.70
C VAL A 251 17.83 4.41 2.80
N LYS A 252 17.19 4.73 3.93
CA LYS A 252 17.86 5.36 5.07
C LYS A 252 19.02 4.51 5.60
N GLU A 253 18.79 3.22 5.82
CA GLU A 253 19.83 2.29 6.28
C GLU A 253 21.00 2.19 5.27
N ALA A 254 20.69 2.20 3.97
CA ALA A 254 21.72 2.19 2.93
C ALA A 254 22.58 3.48 2.94
N ILE A 255 21.97 4.64 3.20
CA ILE A 255 22.70 5.91 3.38
C ILE A 255 23.62 5.81 4.60
N LEU A 256 23.11 5.32 5.74
CA LEU A 256 23.88 5.13 6.97
C LEU A 256 25.04 4.14 6.79
N ALA A 257 24.86 3.12 5.95
CA ALA A 257 25.91 2.18 5.58
C ALA A 257 26.96 2.76 4.60
N GLY A 258 26.82 4.03 4.19
CA GLY A 258 27.74 4.69 3.28
C GLY A 258 27.61 4.30 1.81
N LEU A 259 26.48 3.67 1.42
CA LEU A 259 26.26 3.21 0.05
C LEU A 259 26.09 4.38 -0.94
N GLY A 260 25.58 5.52 -0.47
CA GLY A 260 25.35 6.72 -1.28
C GLY A 260 24.45 7.72 -0.59
N VAL A 261 23.82 8.59 -1.37
CA VAL A 261 22.88 9.61 -0.89
C VAL A 261 21.51 9.40 -1.51
N SER A 262 20.48 9.98 -0.93
CA SER A 262 19.13 9.92 -1.49
C SER A 262 18.27 11.11 -1.10
N ILE A 263 17.16 11.29 -1.83
CA ILE A 263 16.10 12.22 -1.46
C ILE A 263 15.03 11.44 -0.70
N LEU A 264 14.78 11.83 0.54
CA LEU A 264 13.84 11.19 1.47
C LEU A 264 12.90 12.22 2.10
N SER A 265 11.79 11.71 2.63
CA SER A 265 10.92 12.47 3.53
C SER A 265 11.69 12.87 4.80
N ILE A 266 11.49 14.12 5.26
CA ILE A 266 12.06 14.58 6.52
C ILE A 266 11.57 13.71 7.71
N PHE A 267 10.37 13.16 7.65
CA PHE A 267 9.86 12.24 8.67
C PHE A 267 10.70 10.99 8.82
N ALA A 268 11.30 10.50 7.73
CA ALA A 268 12.08 9.25 7.76
C ALA A 268 13.42 9.39 8.46
N ILE A 269 13.99 10.61 8.51
CA ILE A 269 15.36 10.85 8.96
C ILE A 269 15.47 11.76 10.18
N LYS A 270 14.34 12.21 10.73
CA LYS A 270 14.30 13.15 11.86
C LYS A 270 15.08 12.65 13.07
N ARG A 271 14.96 11.35 13.38
CA ARG A 271 15.67 10.73 14.50
C ARG A 271 17.17 10.73 14.27
N GLU A 272 17.61 10.34 13.08
CA GLU A 272 19.02 10.26 12.69
C GLU A 272 19.67 11.66 12.64
N ILE A 273 18.92 12.69 12.23
CA ILE A 273 19.36 14.08 12.33
C ILE A 273 19.58 14.46 13.80
N SER A 274 18.62 14.14 14.69
CA SER A 274 18.76 14.47 16.11
C SER A 274 19.91 13.73 16.81
N GLN A 275 20.30 12.58 16.27
CA GLN A 275 21.43 11.77 16.72
C GLN A 275 22.77 12.17 16.10
N GLY A 276 22.78 13.12 15.14
CA GLY A 276 23.99 13.53 14.42
C GLY A 276 24.54 12.48 13.47
N LEU A 277 23.70 11.55 12.99
CA LEU A 277 24.10 10.51 12.04
C LEU A 277 23.91 10.95 10.59
N LEU A 278 22.84 11.68 10.33
CA LEU A 278 22.50 12.24 9.02
C LEU A 278 22.37 13.75 9.10
N THR A 279 22.57 14.40 7.98
CA THR A 279 22.26 15.83 7.80
C THR A 279 21.49 16.05 6.50
N VAL A 280 20.80 17.20 6.45
CA VAL A 280 20.02 17.62 5.28
C VAL A 280 20.84 18.64 4.49
N VAL A 281 20.89 18.43 3.17
CA VAL A 281 21.43 19.39 2.23
C VAL A 281 20.30 19.88 1.32
N ASN A 282 20.14 21.19 1.17
CA ASN A 282 19.09 21.73 0.32
C ASN A 282 19.42 21.53 -1.16
N VAL A 283 18.44 21.14 -1.98
CA VAL A 283 18.56 21.10 -3.43
C VAL A 283 18.01 22.42 -3.97
N SER A 284 18.91 23.33 -4.37
CA SER A 284 18.56 24.76 -4.60
C SER A 284 17.69 25.00 -5.84
N ASP A 285 17.78 24.15 -6.84
CA ASP A 285 17.11 24.24 -8.13
C ASP A 285 15.91 23.26 -8.29
N CYS A 286 15.56 22.55 -7.23
CA CYS A 286 14.48 21.55 -7.26
C CYS A 286 13.83 21.44 -5.86
N LYS A 287 12.92 22.34 -5.54
CA LYS A 287 12.15 22.27 -4.28
C LYS A 287 11.07 21.20 -4.36
N MET A 288 11.13 20.25 -3.44
CA MET A 288 10.25 19.07 -3.42
C MET A 288 9.43 19.05 -2.15
N GLU A 289 8.21 19.56 -2.24
CA GLU A 289 7.22 19.53 -1.18
C GLU A 289 6.05 18.64 -1.58
N ARG A 290 5.40 17.99 -0.62
CA ARG A 290 4.20 17.22 -0.86
C ARG A 290 3.23 17.32 0.31
N TYR A 291 2.03 16.79 0.06
CA TYR A 291 1.05 16.52 1.10
C TYR A 291 0.74 15.03 1.12
N PHE A 292 0.52 14.50 2.31
CA PHE A 292 -0.16 13.22 2.46
C PHE A 292 -1.65 13.41 2.33
N TYR A 293 -2.29 12.42 1.74
CA TYR A 293 -3.73 12.41 1.49
C TYR A 293 -4.35 11.19 2.14
N LEU A 294 -5.47 11.41 2.82
CA LEU A 294 -6.43 10.37 3.15
C LEU A 294 -7.31 10.13 1.93
N ILE A 295 -7.49 8.88 1.55
CA ILE A 295 -8.34 8.47 0.44
C ILE A 295 -9.35 7.42 0.87
N TYR A 296 -10.56 7.49 0.32
CA TYR A 296 -11.59 6.47 0.43
C TYR A 296 -12.59 6.60 -0.72
N LYS A 297 -13.35 5.53 -1.01
CA LYS A 297 -14.35 5.59 -2.10
C LYS A 297 -15.47 6.54 -1.75
N LYS A 298 -15.95 7.33 -2.72
CA LYS A 298 -17.10 8.24 -2.54
C LYS A 298 -18.37 7.52 -2.08
N GLN A 299 -18.55 6.28 -2.52
CA GLN A 299 -19.71 5.45 -2.19
C GLN A 299 -19.52 4.64 -0.90
N PHE A 300 -18.35 4.73 -0.25
CA PHE A 300 -18.10 3.99 0.98
C PHE A 300 -18.97 4.53 2.12
N PRO A 301 -19.79 3.67 2.77
CA PRO A 301 -20.69 4.09 3.83
C PRO A 301 -19.92 4.32 5.12
N LEU A 302 -19.57 5.57 5.42
CA LEU A 302 -18.90 5.95 6.66
C LEU A 302 -19.83 5.77 7.87
N MET A 303 -19.54 4.78 8.71
CA MET A 303 -20.20 4.57 10.01
C MET A 303 -19.72 5.60 11.03
N LYS A 304 -20.33 5.67 12.22
CA LYS A 304 -19.95 6.63 13.27
C LYS A 304 -18.50 6.48 13.70
N TYR A 305 -18.02 5.25 13.89
CA TYR A 305 -16.64 4.99 14.27
C TYR A 305 -15.63 5.42 13.19
N HIS A 306 -15.97 5.30 11.90
CA HIS A 306 -15.15 5.87 10.82
C HIS A 306 -15.07 7.39 10.93
N ARG A 307 -16.20 8.06 11.15
CA ARG A 307 -16.21 9.54 11.28
C ARG A 307 -15.37 10.01 12.45
N ARG A 308 -15.48 9.33 13.61
CA ARG A 308 -14.63 9.62 14.78
C ARG A 308 -13.13 9.44 14.49
N PHE A 309 -12.79 8.35 13.80
CA PHE A 309 -11.41 8.14 13.33
C PHE A 309 -10.95 9.27 12.41
N LEU A 310 -11.78 9.63 11.41
CA LEU A 310 -11.48 10.71 10.47
C LEU A 310 -11.30 12.07 11.19
N ASP A 311 -12.11 12.36 12.19
CA ASP A 311 -12.01 13.60 12.97
C ASP A 311 -10.67 13.65 13.72
N ILE A 312 -10.25 12.53 14.32
CA ILE A 312 -8.94 12.43 14.98
C ILE A 312 -7.80 12.58 13.97
N VAL A 313 -7.91 11.95 12.78
CA VAL A 313 -6.93 12.08 11.69
C VAL A 313 -6.78 13.53 11.25
N LYS A 314 -7.89 14.24 11.03
CA LYS A 314 -7.91 15.64 10.58
C LYS A 314 -7.40 16.61 11.66
N GLY A 315 -7.69 16.34 12.90
CA GLY A 315 -7.20 17.12 14.04
C GLY A 315 -5.76 16.84 14.43
N TYR A 316 -5.16 15.77 13.90
CA TYR A 316 -3.80 15.39 14.22
C TYR A 316 -2.78 16.18 13.41
N SER A 317 -1.86 16.84 14.12
CA SER A 317 -0.68 17.46 13.49
C SER A 317 0.55 16.63 13.87
N PRO A 318 1.20 15.93 12.93
CA PRO A 318 2.46 15.28 13.23
C PRO A 318 3.46 16.37 13.56
N LEU A 319 4.07 16.31 14.75
CA LEU A 319 5.04 17.29 15.23
C LEU A 319 6.21 17.36 14.23
N CYS A 320 6.05 18.24 13.25
CA CYS A 320 7.12 18.70 12.40
C CYS A 320 7.84 19.83 13.18
N GLY A 321 8.72 19.46 14.11
CA GLY A 321 9.72 20.43 14.54
C GLY A 321 10.51 20.76 13.29
N LYS A 322 10.50 22.01 12.85
CA LYS A 322 11.52 22.49 11.92
C LYS A 322 12.87 22.15 12.54
N PRO A 323 13.84 21.63 11.74
CA PRO A 323 15.19 21.36 12.23
C PRO A 323 15.84 22.61 12.80
#